data_e6eb0717916da2878f9a15fefeccc25f
#
_entry.id   e6eb0717916da2878f9a15fefeccc25f
#
_cell.length_a   1.000
_cell.length_b   1.000
_cell.length_c   1.000
_cell.angle_alpha   90.00
_cell.angle_beta   90.00
_cell.angle_gamma   90.00
#
_symmetry.space_group_name_H-M   'P 1'
#
loop_
_entity.id
_entity.type
_entity.pdbx_description
1 polymer ?
#
loop_
_entity_poly.entity_id
_entity_poly.type
_entity_poly.pdbx_seq_one_letter_code
_entity_poly.pdbx_strand_id
1 'polypeptide(L)'
;MSDSPILIIGAGISGLVLAQYLQRHNVAFKIFDRDSAIDARSGGWGLTLHWSLPALRELLPEHLVTRFPETFVNKEASARGDTGRFQFFDLRSGDALYNIPAAERIRVSRARLRQLLTTDIDVQWNKNLQSIESTADKITAHFQDGTSSTGRLLVACDGARSRTREILYPDVQMNQLPVQLLGASTLYSAEELGGVESIDPFIFQGSHPESNVFLFFSFLDTPNNFENSSKDRYHCQIIISWADSKEIPVPDANAERIALMNKLTDNWSEPFRSLVHKLPGDVEVRSIRIEDWMFRLGREHAHPRAVLMGDSAHTMTMFRGEGANNAIVDVLDLVTRVDMCQPSSFDSGALLSSLAAYENDVFTRAEPSFLNSRQACLDAHDFSKIEGSPLVGSRELKKSD
;
A
#
# COMPACT_ATOMS: atom_id res chain seq x y z
N MET A 1 27.27 26.80 5.62
CA MET A 1 27.32 25.66 4.68
C MET A 1 25.92 25.53 4.11
N SER A 2 25.78 25.58 2.79
CA SER A 2 24.45 25.56 2.15
C SER A 2 23.70 24.31 2.55
N ASP A 3 22.43 24.46 2.90
CA ASP A 3 21.52 23.37 3.24
C ASP A 3 21.30 22.46 2.02
N SER A 4 22.21 21.51 1.80
CA SER A 4 22.03 20.49 0.77
C SER A 4 20.73 19.73 1.06
N PRO A 5 19.80 19.64 0.12
CA PRO A 5 18.48 19.07 0.37
C PRO A 5 18.56 17.56 0.65
N ILE A 6 17.52 17.04 1.30
CA ILE A 6 17.21 15.61 1.30
C ILE A 6 16.50 15.29 -0.02
N LEU A 7 16.94 14.25 -0.71
CA LEU A 7 16.33 13.77 -1.96
C LEU A 7 15.35 12.65 -1.64
N ILE A 8 14.10 12.82 -2.06
CA ILE A 8 13.03 11.81 -1.89
C ILE A 8 12.71 11.27 -3.29
N ILE A 9 12.91 9.97 -3.51
CA ILE A 9 12.58 9.32 -4.77
C ILE A 9 11.26 8.57 -4.61
N GLY A 10 10.20 9.10 -5.23
CA GLY A 10 8.83 8.59 -5.17
C GLY A 10 7.89 9.45 -4.33
N ALA A 11 6.84 9.99 -4.95
CA ALA A 11 5.73 10.71 -4.33
C ALA A 11 4.54 9.76 -4.02
N GLY A 12 4.85 8.60 -3.43
CA GLY A 12 3.89 7.69 -2.79
C GLY A 12 3.53 8.16 -1.37
N ILE A 13 2.83 7.32 -0.61
CA ILE A 13 2.39 7.68 0.75
C ILE A 13 3.60 7.99 1.65
N SER A 14 4.60 7.09 1.73
CA SER A 14 5.77 7.31 2.59
C SER A 14 6.57 8.55 2.19
N GLY A 15 6.82 8.74 0.88
CA GLY A 15 7.58 9.90 0.39
C GLY A 15 6.87 11.23 0.66
N LEU A 16 5.54 11.29 0.49
CA LEU A 16 4.77 12.49 0.78
C LEU A 16 4.63 12.75 2.28
N VAL A 17 4.48 11.72 3.12
CA VAL A 17 4.50 11.88 4.59
C VAL A 17 5.84 12.42 5.06
N LEU A 18 6.95 11.89 4.52
CA LEU A 18 8.28 12.43 4.81
C LEU A 18 8.42 13.90 4.34
N ALA A 19 7.95 14.22 3.14
CA ALA A 19 7.98 15.58 2.60
C ALA A 19 7.20 16.56 3.49
N GLN A 20 6.01 16.18 3.97
CA GLN A 20 5.21 16.98 4.90
C GLN A 20 5.93 17.20 6.24
N TYR A 21 6.55 16.16 6.78
CA TYR A 21 7.38 16.29 7.99
C TYR A 21 8.52 17.28 7.78
N LEU A 22 9.30 17.13 6.71
CA LEU A 22 10.45 18.00 6.41
C LEU A 22 10.03 19.45 6.18
N GLN A 23 8.92 19.67 5.47
CA GLN A 23 8.37 21.02 5.25
C GLN A 23 7.93 21.67 6.56
N ARG A 24 7.19 20.94 7.42
CA ARG A 24 6.79 21.42 8.75
C ARG A 24 7.97 21.84 9.62
N HIS A 25 9.13 21.20 9.46
CA HIS A 25 10.33 21.48 10.23
C HIS A 25 11.34 22.40 9.50
N ASN A 26 10.93 23.00 8.37
CA ASN A 26 11.78 23.87 7.53
C ASN A 26 13.10 23.22 7.09
N VAL A 27 13.10 21.92 6.87
CA VAL A 27 14.24 21.15 6.34
C VAL A 27 14.19 21.15 4.82
N ALA A 28 15.29 21.54 4.18
CA ALA A 28 15.38 21.57 2.71
C ALA A 28 15.29 20.15 2.13
N PHE A 29 14.37 19.93 1.18
CA PHE A 29 14.20 18.69 0.45
C PHE A 29 13.81 18.91 -1.01
N LYS A 30 13.92 17.87 -1.81
CA LYS A 30 13.35 17.77 -3.16
C LYS A 30 12.72 16.40 -3.31
N ILE A 31 11.51 16.35 -3.87
CA ILE A 31 10.79 15.11 -4.12
C ILE A 31 10.57 14.91 -5.61
N PHE A 32 10.80 13.68 -6.08
CA PHE A 32 10.77 13.30 -7.49
C PHE A 32 9.87 12.12 -7.68
N ASP A 33 9.06 12.13 -8.73
CA ASP A 33 8.25 10.95 -9.12
C ASP A 33 8.34 10.70 -10.62
N ARG A 34 8.35 9.41 -10.99
CA ARG A 34 8.36 8.96 -12.39
C ARG A 34 7.03 9.19 -13.11
N ASP A 35 5.93 9.30 -12.39
CA ASP A 35 4.62 9.61 -12.96
C ASP A 35 4.63 11.01 -13.60
N SER A 36 3.75 11.24 -14.57
CA SER A 36 3.64 12.53 -15.25
C SER A 36 2.88 13.58 -14.44
N ALA A 37 1.99 13.14 -13.52
CA ALA A 37 1.19 13.97 -12.64
C ALA A 37 0.64 13.12 -11.48
N ILE A 38 -0.05 13.76 -10.54
CA ILE A 38 -0.65 13.09 -9.37
C ILE A 38 -1.73 12.09 -9.75
N ASP A 39 -2.45 12.35 -10.81
CA ASP A 39 -3.58 11.58 -11.36
C ASP A 39 -3.18 10.60 -12.47
N ALA A 40 -1.90 10.49 -12.81
CA ALA A 40 -1.39 9.58 -13.84
C ALA A 40 -1.74 8.11 -13.61
N ARG A 41 -2.04 7.73 -12.37
CA ARG A 41 -2.53 6.39 -12.03
C ARG A 41 -4.00 6.46 -11.66
N SER A 42 -4.82 5.67 -12.36
CA SER A 42 -6.23 5.51 -12.00
C SER A 42 -6.39 5.13 -10.52
N GLY A 43 -7.27 5.84 -9.81
CA GLY A 43 -7.52 5.65 -8.39
C GLY A 43 -8.34 4.39 -8.11
N GLY A 44 -7.73 3.24 -8.05
CA GLY A 44 -8.45 1.97 -7.91
C GLY A 44 -8.20 1.22 -6.60
N TRP A 45 -7.52 1.80 -5.62
CA TRP A 45 -7.15 1.10 -4.39
C TRP A 45 -7.54 1.86 -3.13
N GLY A 46 -8.12 1.13 -2.18
CA GLY A 46 -8.31 1.62 -0.83
C GLY A 46 -7.19 1.16 0.09
N LEU A 47 -6.91 1.94 1.13
CA LEU A 47 -5.98 1.57 2.20
C LEU A 47 -6.73 1.49 3.52
N THR A 48 -6.39 0.49 4.34
CA THR A 48 -6.83 0.44 5.73
C THR A 48 -5.67 0.87 6.61
N LEU A 49 -5.82 2.02 7.25
CA LEU A 49 -4.88 2.52 8.23
C LEU A 49 -5.40 2.14 9.62
N HIS A 50 -4.51 1.60 10.45
CA HIS A 50 -4.83 1.16 11.81
C HIS A 50 -3.72 1.53 12.77
N TRP A 51 -2.83 0.64 13.17
CA TRP A 51 -1.77 0.90 14.15
C TRP A 51 -0.76 1.99 13.74
N SER A 52 -0.73 2.42 12.47
CA SER A 52 0.07 3.56 12.00
C SER A 52 -0.59 4.93 12.21
N LEU A 53 -1.87 4.99 12.60
CA LEU A 53 -2.61 6.25 12.75
C LEU A 53 -1.97 7.22 13.76
N PRO A 54 -1.48 6.79 14.94
CA PRO A 54 -0.77 7.68 15.84
C PRO A 54 0.46 8.32 15.19
N ALA A 55 1.30 7.50 14.54
CA ALA A 55 2.49 7.97 13.83
C ALA A 55 2.14 8.96 12.69
N LEU A 56 1.10 8.66 11.92
CA LEU A 56 0.65 9.55 10.85
C LEU A 56 0.18 10.91 11.38
N ARG A 57 -0.57 10.93 12.49
CA ARG A 57 -1.02 12.18 13.14
C ARG A 57 0.14 12.99 13.70
N GLU A 58 1.16 12.34 14.22
CA GLU A 58 2.37 12.98 14.74
C GLU A 58 3.21 13.62 13.63
N LEU A 59 3.39 12.92 12.52
CA LEU A 59 4.22 13.36 11.40
C LEU A 59 3.61 14.51 10.60
N LEU A 60 2.28 14.54 10.48
CA LEU A 60 1.58 15.53 9.63
C LEU A 60 1.36 16.87 10.36
N PRO A 61 1.33 17.99 9.62
CA PRO A 61 0.89 19.25 10.16
C PRO A 61 -0.62 19.23 10.51
N GLU A 62 -1.01 19.95 11.55
CA GLU A 62 -2.36 19.93 12.11
C GLU A 62 -3.46 20.22 11.07
N HIS A 63 -3.23 21.13 10.13
CA HIS A 63 -4.19 21.46 9.10
C HIS A 63 -4.48 20.28 8.15
N LEU A 64 -3.55 19.37 7.92
CA LEU A 64 -3.78 18.14 7.14
C LEU A 64 -4.48 17.08 7.99
N VAL A 65 -4.13 16.97 9.27
CA VAL A 65 -4.82 16.05 10.20
C VAL A 65 -6.31 16.41 10.30
N THR A 66 -6.64 17.70 10.39
CA THR A 66 -8.03 18.19 10.40
C THR A 66 -8.79 17.81 9.12
N ARG A 67 -8.10 17.82 7.97
CA ARG A 67 -8.69 17.48 6.67
C ARG A 67 -8.69 15.96 6.37
N PHE A 68 -8.12 15.14 7.24
CA PHE A 68 -8.02 13.70 7.03
C PHE A 68 -9.37 13.01 6.71
N PRO A 69 -10.53 13.40 7.29
CA PRO A 69 -11.83 12.87 6.90
C PRO A 69 -12.20 13.04 5.41
N GLU A 70 -11.57 13.97 4.68
CA GLU A 70 -11.76 14.10 3.22
C GLU A 70 -11.32 12.83 2.46
N THR A 71 -10.43 12.03 3.05
CA THR A 71 -9.88 10.81 2.44
C THR A 71 -10.74 9.57 2.67
N PHE A 72 -11.73 9.60 3.58
CA PHE A 72 -12.51 8.44 4.00
C PHE A 72 -13.41 7.92 2.89
N VAL A 73 -13.41 6.60 2.68
CA VAL A 73 -14.25 5.96 1.64
C VAL A 73 -15.74 5.97 2.00
N ASN A 74 -16.07 5.96 3.30
CA ASN A 74 -17.45 6.07 3.78
C ASN A 74 -17.49 7.05 4.96
N LYS A 75 -17.74 8.31 4.66
CA LYS A 75 -17.75 9.41 5.65
C LYS A 75 -18.86 9.24 6.68
N GLU A 76 -20.04 8.78 6.25
CA GLU A 76 -21.18 8.59 7.15
C GLU A 76 -20.93 7.49 8.19
N ALA A 77 -20.46 6.33 7.75
CA ALA A 77 -20.11 5.25 8.66
C ALA A 77 -19.00 5.68 9.62
N SER A 78 -17.95 6.32 9.11
CA SER A 78 -16.85 6.83 9.93
C SER A 78 -17.31 7.90 10.94
N ALA A 79 -18.22 8.80 10.55
CA ALA A 79 -18.78 9.83 11.45
C ALA A 79 -19.63 9.23 12.60
N ARG A 80 -20.24 8.05 12.38
CA ARG A 80 -20.92 7.28 13.43
C ARG A 80 -19.96 6.46 14.31
N GLY A 81 -18.66 6.52 14.05
CA GLY A 81 -17.66 5.70 14.73
C GLY A 81 -17.63 4.23 14.30
N ASP A 82 -18.26 3.90 13.17
CA ASP A 82 -18.24 2.56 12.62
C ASP A 82 -16.88 2.28 11.98
N THR A 83 -16.24 1.21 12.42
CA THR A 83 -14.94 0.75 11.90
C THR A 83 -15.05 -0.47 11.01
N GLY A 84 -16.28 -0.95 10.76
CA GLY A 84 -16.58 -2.19 10.04
C GLY A 84 -16.25 -3.44 10.87
N ARG A 85 -16.73 -4.57 10.40
CA ARG A 85 -16.49 -5.88 11.03
C ARG A 85 -15.31 -6.60 10.42
N PHE A 86 -15.00 -6.29 9.15
CA PHE A 86 -13.98 -6.96 8.33
C PHE A 86 -14.12 -8.48 8.43
N GLN A 87 -15.26 -8.98 7.94
CA GLN A 87 -15.63 -10.37 8.04
C GLN A 87 -14.93 -11.23 6.99
N PHE A 88 -14.72 -12.51 7.34
CA PHE A 88 -14.30 -13.54 6.42
C PHE A 88 -15.43 -14.56 6.25
N PHE A 89 -15.78 -14.87 4.99
CA PHE A 89 -16.94 -15.70 4.60
C PHE A 89 -16.53 -17.04 3.99
N ASP A 90 -17.34 -18.07 4.24
CA ASP A 90 -17.44 -19.22 3.37
C ASP A 90 -18.28 -18.82 2.15
N LEU A 91 -17.67 -18.75 0.96
CA LEU A 91 -18.34 -18.28 -0.25
C LEU A 91 -19.31 -19.32 -0.84
N ARG A 92 -19.30 -20.56 -0.38
CA ARG A 92 -20.27 -21.60 -0.78
C ARG A 92 -21.59 -21.45 -0.03
N SER A 93 -21.53 -21.30 1.30
CA SER A 93 -22.73 -21.19 2.15
C SER A 93 -23.20 -19.75 2.33
N GLY A 94 -22.30 -18.79 2.27
CA GLY A 94 -22.55 -17.39 2.60
C GLY A 94 -22.38 -17.08 4.10
N ASP A 95 -21.97 -18.04 4.90
CA ASP A 95 -21.80 -17.86 6.34
C ASP A 95 -20.55 -17.03 6.68
N ALA A 96 -20.71 -16.10 7.61
CA ALA A 96 -19.57 -15.38 8.20
C ALA A 96 -18.86 -16.31 9.20
N LEU A 97 -17.62 -16.67 8.89
CA LEU A 97 -16.82 -17.57 9.73
C LEU A 97 -16.01 -16.84 10.78
N TYR A 98 -15.42 -15.70 10.42
CA TYR A 98 -14.53 -14.95 11.30
C TYR A 98 -14.82 -13.45 11.21
N ASN A 99 -14.74 -12.80 12.38
CA ASN A 99 -14.65 -11.34 12.46
C ASN A 99 -13.20 -11.01 12.81
N ILE A 100 -12.53 -10.23 11.96
CA ILE A 100 -11.19 -9.76 12.26
C ILE A 100 -11.30 -8.75 13.41
N PRO A 101 -10.56 -8.95 14.53
CA PRO A 101 -10.72 -8.16 15.73
C PRO A 101 -10.70 -6.65 15.46
N ALA A 102 -11.61 -5.95 16.14
CA ALA A 102 -11.72 -4.51 16.03
C ALA A 102 -10.49 -3.85 16.65
N ALA A 103 -9.85 -2.97 15.89
CA ALA A 103 -8.88 -2.00 16.36
C ALA A 103 -9.29 -0.65 15.79
N GLU A 104 -8.76 0.46 16.29
CA GLU A 104 -8.92 1.74 15.60
C GLU A 104 -8.43 1.57 14.16
N ARG A 105 -9.32 1.70 13.21
CA ARG A 105 -9.00 1.60 11.78
C ARG A 105 -9.86 2.54 10.97
N ILE A 106 -9.27 3.04 9.90
CA ILE A 106 -9.93 3.95 8.96
C ILE A 106 -9.66 3.43 7.55
N ARG A 107 -10.74 3.30 6.77
CA ARG A 107 -10.62 2.99 5.34
C ARG A 107 -10.55 4.28 4.55
N VAL A 108 -9.44 4.48 3.81
CA VAL A 108 -9.19 5.67 3.00
C VAL A 108 -9.04 5.34 1.52
N SER A 109 -9.44 6.27 0.65
CA SER A 109 -9.05 6.25 -0.75
C SER A 109 -7.56 6.61 -0.84
N ARG A 110 -6.76 5.72 -1.44
CA ARG A 110 -5.33 5.96 -1.65
C ARG A 110 -5.08 7.20 -2.49
N ALA A 111 -5.93 7.43 -3.50
CA ALA A 111 -5.82 8.61 -4.37
C ALA A 111 -6.09 9.90 -3.58
N ARG A 112 -7.18 9.98 -2.80
CA ARG A 112 -7.50 11.15 -1.97
C ARG A 112 -6.46 11.38 -0.87
N LEU A 113 -5.95 10.33 -0.25
CA LEU A 113 -4.86 10.47 0.73
C LEU A 113 -3.60 11.03 0.06
N ARG A 114 -3.20 10.51 -1.11
CA ARG A 114 -2.07 11.03 -1.88
C ARG A 114 -2.26 12.49 -2.25
N GLN A 115 -3.47 12.85 -2.72
CA GLN A 115 -3.85 14.24 -3.02
C GLN A 115 -3.72 15.16 -1.80
N LEU A 116 -4.28 14.76 -0.66
CA LEU A 116 -4.16 15.50 0.59
C LEU A 116 -2.70 15.71 1.00
N LEU A 117 -1.90 14.67 0.95
CA LEU A 117 -0.48 14.71 1.32
C LEU A 117 0.38 15.53 0.33
N THR A 118 -0.10 15.80 -0.88
CA THR A 118 0.60 16.65 -1.86
C THR A 118 0.33 18.15 -1.63
N THR A 119 -0.57 18.51 -0.71
CA THR A 119 -0.87 19.91 -0.40
C THR A 119 0.42 20.66 -0.07
N ASP A 120 0.68 21.76 -0.80
CA ASP A 120 1.87 22.63 -0.67
C ASP A 120 3.22 21.94 -0.87
N ILE A 121 3.26 20.74 -1.46
CA ILE A 121 4.50 20.02 -1.82
C ILE A 121 4.77 20.19 -3.31
N ASP A 122 5.93 20.75 -3.66
CA ASP A 122 6.41 20.85 -5.04
C ASP A 122 7.06 19.53 -5.49
N VAL A 123 6.25 18.67 -6.14
CA VAL A 123 6.71 17.38 -6.67
C VAL A 123 7.25 17.57 -8.08
N GLN A 124 8.49 17.17 -8.32
CA GLN A 124 9.07 17.11 -9.65
C GLN A 124 8.64 15.82 -10.36
N TRP A 125 7.68 15.95 -11.25
CA TRP A 125 7.12 14.84 -12.05
C TRP A 125 8.00 14.48 -13.25
N ASN A 126 7.74 13.30 -13.88
CA ASN A 126 8.51 12.74 -15.00
C ASN A 126 9.99 12.49 -14.67
N LYS A 127 10.33 12.25 -13.39
CA LYS A 127 11.70 12.04 -12.94
C LYS A 127 11.96 10.54 -12.71
N ASN A 128 12.30 9.84 -13.80
CA ASN A 128 12.75 8.45 -13.71
C ASN A 128 14.22 8.39 -13.28
N LEU A 129 14.47 7.79 -12.11
CA LEU A 129 15.84 7.59 -11.62
C LEU A 129 16.61 6.65 -12.57
N GLN A 130 17.79 7.07 -13.01
CA GLN A 130 18.68 6.30 -13.86
C GLN A 130 19.84 5.67 -13.06
N SER A 131 20.56 6.51 -12.31
CA SER A 131 21.71 6.10 -11.51
C SER A 131 21.91 6.99 -10.29
N ILE A 132 22.75 6.54 -9.38
CA ILE A 132 23.14 7.25 -8.15
C ILE A 132 24.65 7.30 -8.09
N GLU A 133 25.19 8.46 -7.69
CA GLU A 133 26.59 8.64 -7.34
C GLU A 133 26.70 9.13 -5.90
N SER A 134 27.64 8.57 -5.13
CA SER A 134 27.87 8.97 -3.74
C SER A 134 29.33 9.30 -3.48
N THR A 135 29.53 10.33 -2.67
CA THR A 135 30.78 10.60 -1.99
C THR A 135 30.58 10.49 -0.48
N ALA A 136 31.62 10.75 0.31
CA ALA A 136 31.51 10.78 1.77
C ALA A 136 30.44 11.79 2.25
N ASP A 137 30.27 12.94 1.56
CA ASP A 137 29.44 14.05 2.04
C ASP A 137 28.18 14.31 1.24
N LYS A 138 28.04 13.73 0.04
CA LYS A 138 26.95 14.04 -0.89
C LYS A 138 26.50 12.81 -1.64
N ILE A 139 25.26 12.87 -2.07
CA ILE A 139 24.64 11.89 -2.97
C ILE A 139 23.98 12.63 -4.13
N THR A 140 24.15 12.13 -5.35
CA THR A 140 23.58 12.70 -6.57
C THR A 140 22.69 11.67 -7.25
N ALA A 141 21.45 12.04 -7.48
CA ALA A 141 20.50 11.28 -8.30
C ALA A 141 20.54 11.81 -9.74
N HIS A 142 20.73 10.91 -10.71
CA HIS A 142 20.67 11.20 -12.14
C HIS A 142 19.39 10.65 -12.72
N PHE A 143 18.68 11.43 -13.53
CA PHE A 143 17.41 11.08 -14.13
C PHE A 143 17.55 10.82 -15.63
N GLN A 144 16.62 10.03 -16.17
CA GLN A 144 16.62 9.65 -17.61
C GLN A 144 16.46 10.84 -18.56
N ASP A 145 15.91 11.96 -18.09
CA ASP A 145 15.80 13.20 -18.86
C ASP A 145 17.11 14.01 -18.95
N GLY A 146 18.21 13.45 -18.45
CA GLY A 146 19.53 14.06 -18.42
C GLY A 146 19.76 15.07 -17.28
N THR A 147 18.77 15.33 -16.44
CA THR A 147 18.93 16.19 -15.27
C THR A 147 19.50 15.43 -14.08
N SER A 148 20.05 16.15 -13.12
CA SER A 148 20.53 15.58 -11.86
C SER A 148 20.20 16.48 -10.67
N SER A 149 20.22 15.88 -9.49
CA SER A 149 20.08 16.63 -8.24
C SER A 149 21.00 16.05 -7.17
N THR A 150 21.70 16.95 -6.46
CA THR A 150 22.63 16.59 -5.38
C THR A 150 22.02 16.96 -4.03
N GLY A 151 22.18 16.06 -3.06
CA GLY A 151 21.68 16.22 -1.69
C GLY A 151 22.63 15.61 -0.66
N ARG A 152 22.24 15.69 0.61
CA ARG A 152 22.96 15.11 1.75
C ARG A 152 22.52 13.70 2.14
N LEU A 153 21.31 13.31 1.75
CA LEU A 153 20.68 12.02 1.98
C LEU A 153 19.70 11.74 0.82
N LEU A 154 19.59 10.50 0.39
CA LEU A 154 18.57 10.03 -0.55
C LEU A 154 17.69 8.99 0.15
N VAL A 155 16.38 9.24 0.20
CA VAL A 155 15.38 8.33 0.74
C VAL A 155 14.56 7.77 -0.41
N ALA A 156 14.64 6.46 -0.61
CA ALA A 156 13.93 5.76 -1.66
C ALA A 156 12.52 5.38 -1.21
N CYS A 157 11.53 6.08 -1.75
CA CYS A 157 10.10 5.85 -1.55
C CYS A 157 9.41 5.42 -2.86
N ASP A 158 10.17 4.81 -3.78
CA ASP A 158 9.78 4.54 -5.17
C ASP A 158 9.00 3.22 -5.36
N GLY A 159 8.60 2.60 -4.24
CA GLY A 159 7.59 1.55 -4.18
C GLY A 159 8.08 0.16 -4.56
N ALA A 160 7.15 -0.78 -4.77
CA ALA A 160 7.45 -2.19 -4.98
C ALA A 160 8.38 -2.47 -6.18
N ARG A 161 8.31 -1.62 -7.22
CA ARG A 161 9.21 -1.66 -8.39
C ARG A 161 10.28 -0.58 -8.28
N SER A 162 10.99 -0.57 -7.16
CA SER A 162 12.00 0.42 -6.83
C SER A 162 13.24 0.29 -7.70
N ARG A 163 13.51 1.35 -8.48
CA ARG A 163 14.76 1.47 -9.23
C ARG A 163 15.94 1.71 -8.29
N THR A 164 15.71 2.43 -7.20
CA THR A 164 16.75 2.67 -6.18
C THR A 164 17.20 1.35 -5.57
N ARG A 165 16.26 0.45 -5.22
CA ARG A 165 16.59 -0.90 -4.72
C ARG A 165 17.45 -1.68 -5.70
N GLU A 166 17.11 -1.68 -6.98
CA GLU A 166 17.90 -2.36 -8.02
C GLU A 166 19.33 -1.80 -8.13
N ILE A 167 19.52 -0.49 -7.91
CA ILE A 167 20.85 0.13 -7.91
C ILE A 167 21.63 -0.27 -6.64
N LEU A 168 20.98 -0.24 -5.47
CA LEU A 168 21.64 -0.56 -4.20
C LEU A 168 21.94 -2.06 -4.07
N TYR A 169 21.08 -2.91 -4.62
CA TYR A 169 21.13 -4.36 -4.49
C TYR A 169 20.90 -5.06 -5.86
N PRO A 170 21.84 -4.95 -6.81
CA PRO A 170 21.65 -5.39 -8.20
C PRO A 170 21.40 -6.90 -8.36
N ASP A 171 21.85 -7.71 -7.40
CA ASP A 171 21.70 -9.17 -7.45
C ASP A 171 20.38 -9.67 -6.85
N VAL A 172 19.51 -8.75 -6.39
CA VAL A 172 18.27 -9.11 -5.72
C VAL A 172 17.13 -9.22 -6.71
N GLN A 173 16.39 -10.31 -6.61
CA GLN A 173 15.15 -10.53 -7.34
C GLN A 173 13.96 -10.55 -6.38
N MET A 174 12.81 -10.08 -6.88
CA MET A 174 11.54 -10.23 -6.19
C MET A 174 11.17 -11.71 -6.10
N ASN A 175 10.62 -12.13 -4.98
CA ASN A 175 10.07 -13.46 -4.82
C ASN A 175 8.62 -13.46 -5.33
N GLN A 176 8.35 -14.18 -6.42
CA GLN A 176 6.99 -14.36 -6.94
C GLN A 176 6.30 -15.48 -6.18
N LEU A 177 5.11 -15.19 -5.64
CA LEU A 177 4.28 -16.19 -4.98
C LEU A 177 3.44 -16.96 -6.02
N PRO A 178 3.13 -18.25 -5.75
CA PRO A 178 2.36 -19.10 -6.67
C PRO A 178 0.85 -18.79 -6.59
N VAL A 179 0.48 -17.55 -6.86
CA VAL A 179 -0.90 -17.05 -6.80
C VAL A 179 -1.18 -16.18 -8.00
N GLN A 180 -2.28 -16.47 -8.68
CA GLN A 180 -2.86 -15.65 -9.73
C GLN A 180 -3.93 -14.71 -9.16
N LEU A 181 -4.01 -13.49 -9.68
CA LEU A 181 -4.94 -12.49 -9.20
C LEU A 181 -5.50 -11.66 -10.35
N LEU A 182 -6.83 -11.51 -10.35
CA LEU A 182 -7.57 -10.57 -11.17
C LEU A 182 -8.28 -9.54 -10.29
N GLY A 183 -8.17 -8.27 -10.65
CA GLY A 183 -8.81 -7.18 -9.93
C GLY A 183 -9.53 -6.21 -10.84
N ALA A 184 -10.72 -5.80 -10.45
CA ALA A 184 -11.53 -4.80 -11.12
C ALA A 184 -11.96 -3.70 -10.15
N SER A 185 -12.19 -2.51 -10.69
CA SER A 185 -12.78 -1.39 -9.97
C SER A 185 -13.92 -0.83 -10.82
N THR A 186 -15.13 -0.76 -10.24
CA THR A 186 -16.33 -0.39 -10.98
C THR A 186 -17.37 0.30 -10.11
N LEU A 187 -18.40 0.83 -10.73
CA LEU A 187 -19.53 1.50 -10.09
C LEU A 187 -20.75 0.56 -10.07
N TYR A 188 -21.33 0.38 -8.90
CA TYR A 188 -22.58 -0.35 -8.70
C TYR A 188 -23.69 0.57 -8.18
N SER A 189 -24.93 0.32 -8.60
CA SER A 189 -26.12 0.83 -7.89
C SER A 189 -26.37 0.01 -6.61
N ALA A 190 -27.20 0.51 -5.69
CA ALA A 190 -27.62 -0.26 -4.52
C ALA A 190 -28.33 -1.57 -4.90
N GLU A 191 -29.12 -1.58 -5.97
CA GLU A 191 -29.79 -2.79 -6.50
C GLU A 191 -28.78 -3.82 -7.03
N GLU A 192 -27.74 -3.36 -7.74
CA GLU A 192 -26.67 -4.23 -8.24
C GLU A 192 -25.86 -4.85 -7.10
N LEU A 193 -25.62 -4.11 -6.00
CA LEU A 193 -24.93 -4.61 -4.81
C LEU A 193 -25.75 -5.68 -4.06
N GLY A 194 -27.08 -5.64 -4.15
CA GLY A 194 -27.93 -6.66 -3.55
C GLY A 194 -27.80 -6.79 -2.03
N GLY A 195 -27.60 -5.69 -1.30
CA GLY A 195 -27.52 -5.66 0.15
C GLY A 195 -26.10 -5.83 0.72
N VAL A 196 -25.08 -5.88 -0.10
CA VAL A 196 -23.68 -6.02 0.32
C VAL A 196 -23.23 -4.89 1.24
N GLU A 197 -23.77 -3.68 1.08
CA GLU A 197 -23.53 -2.53 1.94
C GLU A 197 -23.97 -2.76 3.39
N SER A 198 -24.89 -3.71 3.63
CA SER A 198 -25.33 -4.10 4.97
C SER A 198 -24.42 -5.16 5.62
N ILE A 199 -23.59 -5.83 4.84
CA ILE A 199 -22.61 -6.81 5.35
C ILE A 199 -21.50 -6.09 6.10
N ASP A 200 -20.84 -5.15 5.42
CA ASP A 200 -19.79 -4.32 6.01
C ASP A 200 -19.71 -2.98 5.24
N PRO A 201 -19.61 -1.83 5.92
CA PRO A 201 -19.58 -0.53 5.26
C PRO A 201 -18.24 -0.22 4.55
N PHE A 202 -17.23 -1.09 4.66
CA PHE A 202 -15.90 -0.82 4.13
C PHE A 202 -15.31 -1.97 3.32
N ILE A 203 -15.17 -3.15 3.93
CA ILE A 203 -14.44 -4.30 3.36
C ILE A 203 -14.91 -5.63 3.92
N PHE A 204 -14.84 -6.66 3.12
CA PHE A 204 -14.92 -8.05 3.57
C PHE A 204 -14.09 -8.96 2.64
N GLN A 205 -13.92 -10.19 3.05
CA GLN A 205 -13.16 -11.19 2.32
C GLN A 205 -13.77 -12.58 2.54
N GLY A 206 -13.41 -13.53 1.71
CA GLY A 206 -13.85 -14.90 1.84
C GLY A 206 -13.12 -15.84 0.89
N SER A 207 -13.26 -17.15 1.13
CA SER A 207 -12.78 -18.20 0.22
C SER A 207 -13.83 -19.27 0.03
N HIS A 208 -13.82 -19.89 -1.15
CA HIS A 208 -14.68 -21.02 -1.43
C HIS A 208 -14.01 -22.33 -0.97
N PRO A 209 -14.66 -23.16 -0.14
CA PRO A 209 -14.01 -24.30 0.51
C PRO A 209 -13.52 -25.42 -0.44
N GLU A 210 -14.11 -25.55 -1.61
CA GLU A 210 -13.74 -26.61 -2.56
C GLU A 210 -12.78 -26.10 -3.65
N SER A 211 -13.05 -24.90 -4.20
CA SER A 211 -12.22 -24.36 -5.28
C SER A 211 -11.00 -23.56 -4.78
N ASN A 212 -10.98 -23.21 -3.49
CA ASN A 212 -9.93 -22.36 -2.87
C ASN A 212 -9.77 -20.99 -3.58
N VAL A 213 -10.82 -20.52 -4.28
CA VAL A 213 -10.84 -19.19 -4.88
C VAL A 213 -11.20 -18.17 -3.82
N PHE A 214 -10.35 -17.17 -3.68
CA PHE A 214 -10.47 -16.10 -2.69
C PHE A 214 -11.12 -14.85 -3.28
N LEU A 215 -11.95 -14.18 -2.49
CA LEU A 215 -12.55 -12.88 -2.74
C LEU A 215 -12.02 -11.85 -1.74
N PHE A 216 -11.62 -10.69 -2.24
CA PHE A 216 -11.55 -9.46 -1.47
C PHE A 216 -12.46 -8.41 -2.11
N PHE A 217 -13.37 -7.86 -1.32
CA PHE A 217 -14.26 -6.78 -1.70
C PHE A 217 -14.01 -5.55 -0.85
N SER A 218 -14.06 -4.37 -1.47
CA SER A 218 -13.91 -3.11 -0.76
C SER A 218 -14.69 -2.00 -1.44
N PHE A 219 -15.39 -1.19 -0.65
CA PHE A 219 -15.81 0.14 -1.10
C PHE A 219 -14.58 1.05 -1.27
N LEU A 220 -14.56 1.82 -2.34
CA LEU A 220 -13.59 2.87 -2.64
C LEU A 220 -14.22 4.25 -2.49
N ASP A 221 -15.55 4.33 -2.68
CA ASP A 221 -16.35 5.51 -2.47
C ASP A 221 -17.83 5.14 -2.29
N THR A 222 -18.59 6.00 -1.62
CA THR A 222 -20.03 5.81 -1.37
C THR A 222 -20.82 7.01 -1.93
N PRO A 223 -22.15 6.86 -2.22
CA PRO A 223 -22.98 7.91 -2.84
C PRO A 223 -22.92 9.27 -2.14
N ASN A 224 -22.75 9.28 -0.84
CA ASN A 224 -22.78 10.49 -0.02
C ASN A 224 -21.40 11.15 0.18
N ASN A 225 -20.35 10.66 -0.49
CA ASN A 225 -19.07 11.32 -0.52
C ASN A 225 -19.07 12.47 -1.54
N PHE A 226 -18.51 13.64 -1.16
CA PHE A 226 -18.65 14.93 -1.84
C PHE A 226 -18.18 14.99 -3.30
N GLU A 227 -17.33 14.09 -3.71
CA GLU A 227 -16.66 14.14 -5.02
C GLU A 227 -17.24 13.15 -6.04
N ASN A 228 -18.20 12.35 -5.61
CA ASN A 228 -18.81 11.39 -6.51
C ASN A 228 -19.85 12.09 -7.38
N SER A 229 -19.50 12.34 -8.64
CA SER A 229 -20.45 12.83 -9.65
C SER A 229 -21.62 11.87 -9.90
N SER A 230 -21.53 10.65 -9.42
CA SER A 230 -22.53 9.57 -9.51
C SER A 230 -23.26 9.43 -8.19
N LYS A 231 -24.12 10.40 -7.85
CA LYS A 231 -24.80 10.54 -6.55
C LYS A 231 -25.52 9.28 -6.02
N ASP A 232 -25.74 8.26 -6.87
CA ASP A 232 -26.50 7.07 -6.53
C ASP A 232 -25.68 5.78 -6.73
N ARG A 233 -24.35 5.88 -6.85
CA ARG A 233 -23.49 4.73 -7.12
C ARG A 233 -22.36 4.57 -6.12
N TYR A 234 -22.07 3.32 -5.82
CA TYR A 234 -20.95 2.88 -4.99
C TYR A 234 -19.76 2.56 -5.90
N HIS A 235 -18.61 3.16 -5.66
CA HIS A 235 -17.38 2.75 -6.31
C HIS A 235 -16.78 1.60 -5.51
N CYS A 236 -16.59 0.45 -6.15
CA CYS A 236 -16.18 -0.79 -5.50
C CYS A 236 -14.95 -1.40 -6.17
N GLN A 237 -14.15 -2.09 -5.37
CA GLN A 237 -13.04 -2.92 -5.81
C GLN A 237 -13.37 -4.38 -5.54
N ILE A 238 -13.17 -5.22 -6.55
CA ILE A 238 -13.32 -6.66 -6.48
C ILE A 238 -11.99 -7.30 -6.88
N ILE A 239 -11.48 -8.17 -6.04
CA ILE A 239 -10.29 -8.96 -6.30
C ILE A 239 -10.65 -10.44 -6.15
N ILE A 240 -10.31 -11.22 -7.17
CA ILE A 240 -10.40 -12.67 -7.15
C ILE A 240 -9.00 -13.23 -7.34
N SER A 241 -8.63 -14.20 -6.52
CA SER A 241 -7.33 -14.86 -6.63
C SER A 241 -7.43 -16.35 -6.36
N TRP A 242 -6.50 -17.11 -6.90
CA TRP A 242 -6.42 -18.57 -6.79
C TRP A 242 -4.97 -19.04 -6.86
N ALA A 243 -4.71 -20.25 -6.38
CA ALA A 243 -3.38 -20.85 -6.49
C ALA A 243 -2.97 -20.99 -7.96
N ASP A 244 -1.72 -20.64 -8.27
CA ASP A 244 -1.19 -20.74 -9.64
C ASP A 244 -1.23 -22.20 -10.13
N SER A 245 -1.82 -22.39 -11.28
CA SER A 245 -2.00 -23.69 -11.91
C SER A 245 -1.90 -23.56 -13.42
N LYS A 246 -1.26 -24.52 -14.08
CA LYS A 246 -1.24 -24.58 -15.54
C LYS A 246 -2.62 -24.80 -16.16
N GLU A 247 -3.57 -25.31 -15.35
CA GLU A 247 -4.93 -25.60 -15.78
C GLU A 247 -5.80 -24.32 -15.89
N ILE A 248 -5.46 -23.27 -15.15
CA ILE A 248 -6.20 -22.00 -15.10
C ILE A 248 -5.26 -20.82 -15.37
N PRO A 249 -4.74 -20.69 -16.59
CA PRO A 249 -3.89 -19.55 -16.93
C PRO A 249 -4.73 -18.26 -17.00
N VAL A 250 -4.10 -17.13 -16.68
CA VAL A 250 -4.72 -15.81 -16.85
C VAL A 250 -4.72 -15.42 -18.33
N PRO A 251 -5.88 -15.13 -18.94
CA PRO A 251 -5.94 -14.70 -20.33
C PRO A 251 -5.34 -13.30 -20.55
N ASP A 252 -4.90 -13.04 -21.79
CA ASP A 252 -4.43 -11.72 -22.19
C ASP A 252 -5.57 -10.73 -22.48
N ALA A 253 -6.67 -11.22 -23.08
CA ALA A 253 -7.81 -10.38 -23.44
C ALA A 253 -8.70 -10.05 -22.24
N ASN A 254 -9.11 -8.79 -22.14
CA ASN A 254 -9.95 -8.31 -21.02
C ASN A 254 -11.29 -9.04 -20.91
N ALA A 255 -11.97 -9.27 -22.05
CA ALA A 255 -13.24 -9.99 -22.06
C ALA A 255 -13.10 -11.45 -21.56
N GLU A 256 -11.99 -12.10 -21.88
CA GLU A 256 -11.70 -13.45 -21.40
C GLU A 256 -11.38 -13.47 -19.90
N ARG A 257 -10.75 -12.41 -19.36
CA ARG A 257 -10.55 -12.24 -17.90
C ARG A 257 -11.88 -12.11 -17.17
N ILE A 258 -12.82 -11.33 -17.71
CA ILE A 258 -14.18 -11.21 -17.14
C ILE A 258 -14.87 -12.58 -17.17
N ALA A 259 -14.81 -13.30 -18.29
CA ALA A 259 -15.38 -14.63 -18.42
C ALA A 259 -14.74 -15.63 -17.44
N LEU A 260 -13.42 -15.55 -17.23
CA LEU A 260 -12.72 -16.38 -16.25
C LEU A 260 -13.17 -16.04 -14.82
N MET A 261 -13.29 -14.76 -14.45
CA MET A 261 -13.82 -14.36 -13.14
C MET A 261 -15.23 -14.95 -12.91
N ASN A 262 -16.12 -14.84 -13.87
CA ASN A 262 -17.47 -15.44 -13.79
C ASN A 262 -17.39 -16.95 -13.59
N LYS A 263 -16.60 -17.66 -14.41
CA LYS A 263 -16.45 -19.12 -14.32
C LYS A 263 -15.90 -19.56 -12.94
N LEU A 264 -14.92 -18.84 -12.38
CA LEU A 264 -14.34 -19.18 -11.08
C LEU A 264 -15.31 -18.99 -9.91
N THR A 265 -16.36 -18.23 -10.12
CA THR A 265 -17.33 -17.83 -9.08
C THR A 265 -18.73 -18.36 -9.30
N ASP A 266 -18.96 -19.22 -10.30
CA ASP A 266 -20.27 -19.77 -10.66
C ASP A 266 -20.99 -20.50 -9.51
N ASN A 267 -20.23 -21.14 -8.63
CA ASN A 267 -20.72 -21.91 -7.49
C ASN A 267 -20.73 -21.14 -6.16
N TRP A 268 -20.52 -19.82 -6.20
CA TRP A 268 -20.59 -19.00 -5.00
C TRP A 268 -22.04 -18.71 -4.60
N SER A 269 -22.27 -18.54 -3.30
CA SER A 269 -23.56 -18.08 -2.78
C SER A 269 -23.82 -16.61 -3.09
N GLU A 270 -25.11 -16.22 -3.08
CA GLU A 270 -25.46 -14.80 -3.14
C GLU A 270 -25.19 -14.13 -1.77
N PRO A 271 -24.81 -12.85 -1.75
CA PRO A 271 -24.69 -11.94 -2.90
C PRO A 271 -23.31 -11.95 -3.59
N PHE A 272 -22.36 -12.77 -3.14
CA PHE A 272 -20.95 -12.74 -3.61
C PHE A 272 -20.83 -13.12 -5.10
N ARG A 273 -21.63 -14.09 -5.55
CA ARG A 273 -21.68 -14.46 -6.96
C ARG A 273 -22.13 -13.29 -7.83
N SER A 274 -23.23 -12.65 -7.44
CA SER A 274 -23.80 -11.52 -8.19
C SER A 274 -22.84 -10.33 -8.29
N LEU A 275 -22.01 -10.05 -7.28
CA LEU A 275 -20.99 -9.00 -7.33
C LEU A 275 -20.05 -9.17 -8.53
N VAL A 276 -19.65 -10.40 -8.83
CA VAL A 276 -18.74 -10.69 -9.93
C VAL A 276 -19.48 -10.73 -11.27
N HIS A 277 -20.62 -11.40 -11.32
CA HIS A 277 -21.40 -11.61 -12.53
C HIS A 277 -22.08 -10.33 -13.08
N LYS A 278 -22.22 -9.29 -12.24
CA LYS A 278 -22.72 -7.97 -12.65
C LYS A 278 -21.62 -7.00 -13.02
N LEU A 279 -20.35 -7.44 -13.13
CA LEU A 279 -19.30 -6.61 -13.67
C LEU A 279 -19.65 -6.15 -15.09
N PRO A 280 -19.56 -4.84 -15.39
CA PRO A 280 -19.77 -4.34 -16.75
C PRO A 280 -18.82 -5.00 -17.76
N GLY A 281 -19.31 -5.31 -18.97
CA GLY A 281 -18.50 -6.00 -19.98
C GLY A 281 -17.31 -5.19 -20.49
N ASP A 282 -17.29 -3.89 -20.26
CA ASP A 282 -16.22 -2.96 -20.61
C ASP A 282 -15.31 -2.58 -19.42
N VAL A 283 -15.57 -3.11 -18.21
CA VAL A 283 -14.71 -2.85 -17.06
C VAL A 283 -13.29 -3.36 -17.30
N GLU A 284 -12.29 -2.58 -16.93
CA GLU A 284 -10.89 -3.02 -17.00
C GLU A 284 -10.60 -4.02 -15.89
N VAL A 285 -10.28 -5.26 -16.26
CA VAL A 285 -9.81 -6.30 -15.33
C VAL A 285 -8.29 -6.42 -15.46
N ARG A 286 -7.59 -6.14 -14.39
CA ARG A 286 -6.13 -6.17 -14.31
C ARG A 286 -5.64 -7.48 -13.72
N SER A 287 -4.65 -8.09 -14.38
CA SER A 287 -3.85 -9.15 -13.78
C SER A 287 -2.70 -8.54 -13.00
N ILE A 288 -2.54 -8.97 -11.75
CA ILE A 288 -1.53 -8.45 -10.84
C ILE A 288 -0.67 -9.62 -10.35
N ARG A 289 0.63 -9.53 -10.59
CA ARG A 289 1.59 -10.48 -10.02
C ARG A 289 1.71 -10.26 -8.53
N ILE A 290 1.65 -11.34 -7.77
CA ILE A 290 1.88 -11.31 -6.33
C ILE A 290 3.35 -11.57 -6.08
N GLU A 291 4.02 -10.52 -5.65
CA GLU A 291 5.46 -10.54 -5.40
C GLU A 291 5.73 -9.95 -4.02
N ASP A 292 6.77 -10.43 -3.36
CA ASP A 292 7.27 -9.86 -2.12
C ASP A 292 8.80 -9.77 -2.11
N TRP A 293 9.30 -8.89 -1.28
CA TRP A 293 10.72 -8.70 -1.04
C TRP A 293 10.95 -7.90 0.23
N MET A 294 11.98 -8.28 0.97
CA MET A 294 12.45 -7.53 2.13
C MET A 294 13.98 -7.48 2.14
N PHE A 295 14.53 -6.33 2.52
CA PHE A 295 15.97 -6.19 2.69
C PHE A 295 16.49 -7.08 3.83
N ARG A 296 17.79 -7.30 3.86
CA ARG A 296 18.46 -8.06 4.93
C ARG A 296 19.42 -7.15 5.66
N LEU A 297 19.43 -7.22 6.98
CA LEU A 297 20.36 -6.48 7.83
C LEU A 297 21.81 -6.85 7.51
N GLY A 298 22.70 -5.87 7.63
CA GLY A 298 24.14 -6.04 7.42
C GLY A 298 24.56 -6.26 5.96
N ARG A 299 23.65 -6.07 5.00
CA ARG A 299 24.02 -6.06 3.58
C ARG A 299 24.47 -4.67 3.17
N GLU A 300 25.77 -4.52 3.01
CA GLU A 300 26.37 -3.26 2.56
C GLU A 300 26.08 -2.99 1.07
N HIS A 301 26.00 -1.72 0.72
CA HIS A 301 25.96 -1.23 -0.66
C HIS A 301 26.86 0.01 -0.85
N ALA A 302 27.15 0.33 -2.11
CA ALA A 302 28.14 1.37 -2.46
C ALA A 302 27.69 2.83 -2.17
N HIS A 303 26.47 3.04 -1.68
CA HIS A 303 25.87 4.36 -1.53
C HIS A 303 25.48 4.66 -0.07
N PRO A 304 26.43 4.99 0.81
CA PRO A 304 26.22 5.09 2.27
C PRO A 304 25.26 6.21 2.68
N ARG A 305 24.84 7.07 1.75
CA ARG A 305 23.86 8.14 1.94
C ARG A 305 22.51 7.85 1.29
N ALA A 306 22.24 6.60 0.93
CA ALA A 306 20.96 6.15 0.41
C ALA A 306 20.33 5.16 1.36
N VAL A 307 19.00 5.26 1.55
CA VAL A 307 18.22 4.34 2.39
C VAL A 307 16.89 4.02 1.72
N LEU A 308 16.40 2.79 1.92
CA LEU A 308 15.10 2.35 1.44
C LEU A 308 14.01 2.60 2.49
N MET A 309 12.77 2.87 2.02
CA MET A 309 11.61 3.16 2.86
C MET A 309 10.31 2.63 2.22
N GLY A 310 9.42 2.04 3.02
CA GLY A 310 8.15 1.50 2.55
C GLY A 310 8.33 0.32 1.59
N ASP A 311 7.51 0.23 0.54
CA ASP A 311 7.55 -0.90 -0.39
C ASP A 311 8.88 -1.04 -1.13
N SER A 312 9.75 -0.04 -1.15
CA SER A 312 11.11 -0.20 -1.67
C SER A 312 11.99 -1.04 -0.75
N ALA A 313 11.74 -1.00 0.56
CA ALA A 313 12.45 -1.76 1.60
C ALA A 313 11.78 -3.12 1.90
N HIS A 314 10.45 -3.15 1.94
CA HIS A 314 9.67 -4.32 2.38
C HIS A 314 8.37 -4.42 1.57
N THR A 315 8.48 -4.73 0.28
CA THR A 315 7.31 -5.09 -0.54
C THR A 315 6.65 -6.32 0.04
N MET A 316 5.39 -6.22 0.45
CA MET A 316 4.64 -7.34 1.01
C MET A 316 3.32 -7.55 0.28
N THR A 317 2.75 -8.74 0.40
CA THR A 317 1.46 -9.05 -0.22
C THR A 317 0.33 -8.23 0.39
N MET A 318 -0.77 -8.06 -0.35
CA MET A 318 -1.89 -7.21 0.09
C MET A 318 -2.85 -7.88 1.08
N PHE A 319 -2.70 -9.20 1.35
CA PHE A 319 -3.71 -10.01 2.06
C PHE A 319 -3.94 -9.61 3.52
N ARG A 320 -3.01 -8.87 4.12
CA ARG A 320 -3.20 -8.30 5.47
C ARG A 320 -3.38 -6.79 5.49
N GLY A 321 -3.08 -6.10 4.38
CA GLY A 321 -3.19 -4.64 4.28
C GLY A 321 -2.21 -3.86 5.15
N GLU A 322 -1.04 -4.43 5.50
CA GLU A 322 -0.08 -3.83 6.44
C GLU A 322 1.02 -3.01 5.77
N GLY A 323 1.19 -3.07 4.44
CA GLY A 323 2.27 -2.37 3.73
C GLY A 323 2.30 -0.87 3.97
N ALA A 324 1.17 -0.18 3.79
CA ALA A 324 1.08 1.27 4.02
C ALA A 324 1.29 1.65 5.50
N ASN A 325 0.86 0.79 6.43
CA ASN A 325 1.06 1.02 7.87
C ASN A 325 2.53 0.95 8.24
N ASN A 326 3.25 -0.06 7.73
CA ASN A 326 4.71 -0.14 7.88
C ASN A 326 5.41 1.08 7.27
N ALA A 327 5.06 1.44 6.03
CA ALA A 327 5.66 2.56 5.31
C ALA A 327 5.48 3.92 6.00
N ILE A 328 4.38 4.14 6.73
CA ILE A 328 4.17 5.36 7.53
C ILE A 328 5.07 5.37 8.76
N VAL A 329 5.18 4.24 9.45
CA VAL A 329 6.03 4.16 10.66
C VAL A 329 7.51 4.19 10.30
N ASP A 330 7.92 3.72 9.10
CA ASP A 330 9.30 3.92 8.62
C ASP A 330 9.69 5.40 8.61
N VAL A 331 8.76 6.30 8.27
CA VAL A 331 9.04 7.74 8.31
C VAL A 331 9.33 8.18 9.74
N LEU A 332 8.51 7.74 10.71
CA LEU A 332 8.73 8.06 12.13
C LEU A 332 10.07 7.50 12.62
N ASP A 333 10.39 6.26 12.29
CA ASP A 333 11.67 5.64 12.65
C ASP A 333 12.86 6.44 12.09
N LEU A 334 12.79 6.84 10.80
CA LEU A 334 13.86 7.60 10.16
C LEU A 334 14.08 8.95 10.85
N VAL A 335 13.01 9.72 11.09
CA VAL A 335 13.13 11.07 11.68
C VAL A 335 13.45 11.04 13.17
N THR A 336 13.23 9.91 13.82
CA THR A 336 13.65 9.66 15.21
C THR A 336 15.14 9.32 15.29
N ARG A 337 15.68 8.57 14.33
CA ARG A 337 17.08 8.16 14.30
C ARG A 337 18.01 9.20 13.71
N VAL A 338 17.54 9.99 12.75
CA VAL A 338 18.28 11.08 12.11
C VAL A 338 17.62 12.40 12.46
N ASP A 339 18.25 13.21 13.30
CA ASP A 339 17.77 14.59 13.52
C ASP A 339 17.92 15.40 12.23
N MET A 340 16.83 15.55 11.51
CA MET A 340 16.78 16.19 10.20
C MET A 340 17.11 17.69 10.25
N CYS A 341 16.98 18.31 11.43
CA CYS A 341 17.23 19.73 11.65
C CYS A 341 18.70 20.04 11.96
N GLN A 342 19.48 19.05 12.40
CA GLN A 342 20.87 19.26 12.81
C GLN A 342 21.85 18.91 11.69
N PRO A 343 22.70 19.86 11.23
CA PRO A 343 23.70 19.58 10.20
C PRO A 343 24.69 18.48 10.58
N SER A 344 25.07 18.36 11.86
CA SER A 344 25.99 17.34 12.36
C SER A 344 25.45 15.91 12.29
N SER A 345 24.14 15.73 12.24
CA SER A 345 23.51 14.41 12.01
C SER A 345 23.84 13.82 10.63
N PHE A 346 24.32 14.65 9.71
CA PHE A 346 24.73 14.26 8.36
C PHE A 346 26.25 14.12 8.19
N ASP A 347 27.02 14.25 9.27
CA ASP A 347 28.44 13.87 9.27
C ASP A 347 28.53 12.35 9.05
N SER A 348 29.48 11.93 8.21
CA SER A 348 29.50 10.57 7.66
C SER A 348 29.39 9.48 8.71
N GLY A 349 30.11 9.56 9.81
CA GLY A 349 30.04 8.54 10.88
C GLY A 349 28.72 8.54 11.63
N ALA A 350 28.20 9.75 11.97
CA ALA A 350 26.91 9.89 12.66
C ALA A 350 25.76 9.40 11.79
N LEU A 351 25.73 9.80 10.51
CA LEU A 351 24.68 9.38 9.59
C LEU A 351 24.66 7.86 9.39
N LEU A 352 25.82 7.24 9.14
CA LEU A 352 25.92 5.79 8.97
C LEU A 352 25.38 5.03 10.18
N SER A 353 25.75 5.46 11.39
CA SER A 353 25.25 4.86 12.62
C SER A 353 23.73 5.00 12.77
N SER A 354 23.20 6.19 12.45
CA SER A 354 21.77 6.48 12.52
C SER A 354 20.97 5.70 11.47
N LEU A 355 21.48 5.57 10.25
CA LEU A 355 20.83 4.77 9.20
C LEU A 355 20.85 3.29 9.53
N ALA A 356 21.94 2.76 10.09
CA ALA A 356 21.99 1.37 10.54
C ALA A 356 20.97 1.10 11.66
N ALA A 357 20.80 2.05 12.59
CA ALA A 357 19.77 1.95 13.63
C ALA A 357 18.36 2.01 13.04
N TYR A 358 18.11 2.90 12.08
CA TYR A 358 16.84 2.96 11.35
C TYR A 358 16.53 1.63 10.64
N GLU A 359 17.47 1.10 9.88
CA GLU A 359 17.29 -0.18 9.18
C GLU A 359 16.99 -1.34 10.15
N ASN A 360 17.64 -1.34 11.32
CA ASN A 360 17.35 -2.33 12.36
C ASN A 360 15.92 -2.20 12.91
N ASP A 361 15.45 -0.97 13.17
CA ASP A 361 14.08 -0.73 13.65
C ASP A 361 13.04 -1.16 12.61
N VAL A 362 13.24 -0.75 11.34
CA VAL A 362 12.37 -1.14 10.22
C VAL A 362 12.34 -2.66 10.05
N PHE A 363 13.49 -3.33 10.08
CA PHE A 363 13.57 -4.78 9.93
C PHE A 363 12.81 -5.49 11.07
N THR A 364 13.11 -5.15 12.30
CA THR A 364 12.52 -5.78 13.50
C THR A 364 10.99 -5.64 13.51
N ARG A 365 10.47 -4.48 13.07
CA ARG A 365 9.03 -4.22 13.00
C ARG A 365 8.37 -4.84 11.78
N ALA A 366 8.98 -4.70 10.59
CA ALA A 366 8.32 -5.08 9.34
C ALA A 366 8.44 -6.59 9.03
N GLU A 367 9.47 -7.30 9.53
CA GLU A 367 9.66 -8.73 9.25
C GLU A 367 8.46 -9.58 9.67
N PRO A 368 7.90 -9.47 10.88
CA PRO A 368 6.69 -10.21 11.26
C PRO A 368 5.49 -9.89 10.35
N SER A 369 5.28 -8.62 9.99
CA SER A 369 4.20 -8.22 9.07
C SER A 369 4.41 -8.81 7.67
N PHE A 370 5.64 -8.80 7.18
CA PHE A 370 6.04 -9.37 5.90
C PHE A 370 5.78 -10.89 5.85
N LEU A 371 6.25 -11.64 6.84
CA LEU A 371 6.05 -13.08 6.93
C LEU A 371 4.57 -13.45 7.07
N ASN A 372 3.84 -12.75 7.94
CA ASN A 372 2.40 -12.93 8.12
C ASN A 372 1.61 -12.60 6.85
N SER A 373 1.99 -11.57 6.10
CA SER A 373 1.33 -11.22 4.84
C SER A 373 1.55 -12.29 3.77
N ARG A 374 2.76 -12.87 3.71
CA ARG A 374 3.06 -14.01 2.83
C ARG A 374 2.25 -15.23 3.22
N GLN A 375 2.22 -15.59 4.51
CA GLN A 375 1.45 -16.73 4.99
C GLN A 375 -0.04 -16.54 4.74
N ALA A 376 -0.59 -15.36 5.02
CA ALA A 376 -1.99 -15.03 4.74
C ALA A 376 -2.34 -15.16 3.25
N CYS A 377 -1.41 -14.78 2.36
CA CYS A 377 -1.56 -14.99 0.92
C CYS A 377 -1.68 -16.47 0.56
N LEU A 378 -0.84 -17.33 1.12
CA LEU A 378 -0.87 -18.77 0.83
C LEU A 378 -2.12 -19.43 1.43
N ASP A 379 -2.46 -19.10 2.67
CA ASP A 379 -3.62 -19.65 3.37
C ASP A 379 -4.97 -19.24 2.72
N ALA A 380 -5.04 -18.04 2.13
CA ALA A 380 -6.22 -17.58 1.40
C ALA A 380 -6.66 -18.56 0.28
N HIS A 381 -5.71 -19.36 -0.21
CA HIS A 381 -5.88 -20.33 -1.29
C HIS A 381 -5.79 -21.80 -0.81
N ASP A 382 -5.97 -21.99 0.48
CA ASP A 382 -6.16 -23.32 1.11
C ASP A 382 -7.16 -23.16 2.27
N PHE A 383 -8.44 -23.44 1.99
CA PHE A 383 -9.50 -23.22 2.96
C PHE A 383 -9.28 -23.96 4.28
N SER A 384 -8.60 -25.09 4.25
CA SER A 384 -8.27 -25.87 5.47
C SER A 384 -7.28 -25.15 6.40
N LYS A 385 -6.61 -24.09 5.93
CA LYS A 385 -5.64 -23.29 6.67
C LYS A 385 -6.18 -21.99 7.22
N ILE A 386 -7.44 -21.64 6.91
CA ILE A 386 -8.02 -20.36 7.34
C ILE A 386 -8.11 -20.26 8.87
N GLU A 387 -8.45 -21.35 9.54
CA GLU A 387 -8.44 -21.38 11.00
C GLU A 387 -7.01 -21.21 11.54
N GLY A 388 -6.81 -20.19 12.38
CA GLY A 388 -5.48 -19.83 12.92
C GLY A 388 -4.56 -19.09 11.94
N SER A 389 -5.00 -18.84 10.70
CA SER A 389 -4.24 -18.09 9.71
C SER A 389 -4.04 -16.62 10.12
N PRO A 390 -2.87 -16.04 9.82
CA PRO A 390 -2.68 -14.58 9.89
C PRO A 390 -3.69 -13.79 9.06
N LEU A 391 -4.33 -14.39 8.06
CA LEU A 391 -5.35 -13.77 7.22
C LEU A 391 -6.53 -13.27 8.05
N VAL A 392 -6.97 -14.05 9.03
CA VAL A 392 -8.12 -13.74 9.92
C VAL A 392 -7.68 -13.27 11.32
N GLY A 393 -6.38 -13.24 11.60
CA GLY A 393 -5.79 -12.78 12.85
C GLY A 393 -5.85 -11.26 13.05
N SER A 394 -5.57 -10.80 14.27
CA SER A 394 -5.46 -9.36 14.61
C SER A 394 -4.34 -8.68 13.83
N ARG A 395 -4.49 -7.37 13.62
CA ARG A 395 -3.49 -6.50 13.00
C ARG A 395 -3.03 -5.49 14.04
N GLU A 396 -2.04 -5.88 14.80
CA GLU A 396 -1.48 -5.07 15.88
C GLU A 396 0.02 -4.92 15.71
N LEU A 397 0.53 -3.74 16.05
CA LEU A 397 1.97 -3.55 16.19
C LEU A 397 2.42 -4.36 17.41
N LYS A 398 3.20 -5.39 17.20
CA LYS A 398 3.85 -6.08 18.33
C LYS A 398 4.85 -5.10 18.94
N LYS A 399 4.61 -4.70 20.20
CA LYS A 399 5.64 -3.99 20.96
C LYS A 399 6.81 -4.95 21.11
N SER A 400 7.99 -4.53 20.70
CA SER A 400 9.24 -5.18 21.11
C SER A 400 9.36 -5.00 22.62
N ASP A 401 9.46 -6.10 23.32
CA ASP A 401 9.74 -6.13 24.76
C ASP A 401 11.10 -5.51 25.07
#